data_331da8773432550f4b3b14a18bffe84c
#
_entry.id   331da8773432550f4b3b14a18bffe84c
#
_cell.length_a   1.000
_cell.length_b   1.000
_cell.length_c   1.000
_cell.angle_alpha   90.00
_cell.angle_beta   90.00
_cell.angle_gamma   90.00
#
_symmetry.space_group_name_H-M   'P 1'
#
loop_
_entity.id
_entity.type
_entity.pdbx_description
1 polymer ?
#
loop_
_entity_poly.entity_id
_entity_poly.type
_entity_poly.pdbx_seq_one_letter_code
_entity_poly.pdbx_strand_id
1 'polypeptide(L)' 'MSAKAKALKNLYKRHKISLAGVQQALADGLITQAEYEWIIA' A
#
# COMPACT_ATOMS: atom_id res chain seq x y z
N MET A 1 11.48 0.01 3.55
CA MET A 1 10.12 -0.52 3.40
C MET A 1 10.17 -1.96 2.92
N SER A 2 9.17 -2.77 3.26
CA SER A 2 9.15 -4.16 2.84
C SER A 2 8.94 -4.27 1.32
N ALA A 3 9.26 -5.44 0.77
CA ALA A 3 9.03 -5.70 -0.64
C ALA A 3 7.54 -5.57 -0.99
N LYS A 4 6.67 -6.00 -0.08
CA LYS A 4 5.22 -5.90 -0.26
C LYS A 4 4.78 -4.45 -0.33
N ALA A 5 5.29 -3.60 0.57
CA ALA A 5 4.96 -2.17 0.55
C ALA A 5 5.45 -1.50 -0.72
N LYS A 6 6.64 -1.85 -1.18
CA LYS A 6 7.18 -1.31 -2.43
C LYS A 6 6.33 -1.71 -3.62
N ALA A 7 5.89 -2.96 -3.66
CA ALA A 7 5.04 -3.45 -4.74
C ALA A 7 3.70 -2.71 -4.75
N LEU A 8 3.09 -2.53 -3.57
CA LEU A 8 1.82 -1.82 -3.46
C LEU A 8 1.96 -0.35 -3.86
N LYS A 9 3.04 0.29 -3.45
CA LYS A 9 3.29 1.68 -3.84
C LYS A 9 3.40 1.81 -5.36
N ASN A 10 4.11 0.89 -5.99
CA ASN A 10 4.25 0.88 -7.44
C ASN A 10 2.89 0.73 -8.13
N LEU A 11 2.07 -0.21 -7.65
CA LEU A 11 0.73 -0.42 -8.20
C LEU A 11 -0.17 0.78 -7.99
N TYR A 12 -0.13 1.38 -6.81
CA TYR A 12 -0.94 2.55 -6.51
C TYR A 12 -0.54 3.75 -7.37
N LYS A 13 0.76 3.98 -7.48
CA LYS A 13 1.30 5.06 -8.31
C LYS A 13 0.89 4.92 -9.78
N ARG A 14 0.77 3.70 -10.26
CA ARG A 14 0.40 3.40 -11.65
C ARG A 14 -1.11 3.23 -11.82
N HIS A 15 -1.89 3.53 -10.80
CA HIS A 15 -3.35 3.39 -10.82
C HIS A 15 -3.82 1.97 -11.09
N LYS A 16 -3.01 0.97 -10.69
CA LYS A 16 -3.37 -0.44 -10.83
C LYS A 16 -4.11 -0.97 -9.60
N ILE A 17 -4.06 -0.23 -8.49
CA ILE A 17 -4.79 -0.55 -7.27
C ILE A 17 -5.38 0.76 -6.73
N SER A 18 -6.60 0.69 -6.20
CA SER A 18 -7.27 1.86 -5.65
C SER A 18 -6.84 2.10 -4.21
N LEU A 19 -7.20 3.29 -3.68
CA LEU A 19 -6.98 3.60 -2.27
C LEU A 19 -7.66 2.56 -1.38
N ALA A 20 -8.87 2.13 -1.74
CA ALA A 20 -9.59 1.11 -0.97
C ALA A 20 -8.78 -0.19 -0.90
N GLY A 21 -8.10 -0.56 -1.98
CA GLY A 21 -7.24 -1.75 -1.98
C GLY A 21 -6.06 -1.62 -1.04
N VAL A 22 -5.44 -0.44 -0.98
CA VAL A 22 -4.33 -0.20 -0.05
C VAL A 22 -4.84 -0.22 1.39
N GLN A 23 -6.02 0.36 1.64
CA GLN A 23 -6.64 0.35 2.97
C GLN A 23 -6.96 -1.09 3.40
N GLN A 24 -7.39 -1.93 2.46
CA GLN A 24 -7.66 -3.33 2.76
C GLN A 24 -6.38 -4.06 3.15
N ALA A 25 -5.28 -3.78 2.46
CA ALA A 25 -4.00 -4.38 2.80
C ALA A 25 -3.57 -3.99 4.23
N LEU A 26 -3.82 -2.75 4.62
CA LEU A 26 -3.54 -2.30 5.99
C LEU A 26 -4.43 -3.06 6.99
N ALA A 27 -5.73 -3.17 6.70
CA ALA A 27 -6.67 -3.86 7.58
C ALA A 27 -6.32 -5.34 7.73
N ASP A 28 -5.81 -5.96 6.68
CA ASP A 28 -5.43 -7.37 6.69
C ASP A 28 -4.06 -7.60 7.35
N GLY A 29 -3.38 -6.55 7.77
CA GLY A 29 -2.08 -6.68 8.42
C GLY A 29 -0.94 -6.98 7.46
N LEU A 30 -1.14 -6.76 6.17
CA LEU A 30 -0.11 -7.00 5.16
C LEU A 30 0.94 -5.90 5.14
N ILE A 31 0.56 -4.70 5.58
CA ILE A 31 1.45 -3.55 5.69
C ILE A 31 1.18 -2.84 7.01
N THR A 32 2.17 -2.05 7.46
CA THR A 32 2.02 -1.26 8.67
C THR A 32 1.39 0.09 8.36
N GLN A 33 0.97 0.81 9.40
CA GLN A 33 0.46 2.17 9.25
C GLN A 33 1.48 3.08 8.57
N ALA A 34 2.75 2.97 8.96
CA ALA A 34 3.82 3.77 8.36
C ALA A 34 3.97 3.45 6.88
N GLU A 35 3.88 2.17 6.51
CA GLU A 35 3.96 1.77 5.12
C GLU A 35 2.76 2.27 4.33
N TYR A 36 1.57 2.21 4.93
CA TYR A 36 0.36 2.74 4.30
C TYR A 36 0.53 4.24 3.98
N GLU A 37 0.98 5.02 4.95
CA GLU A 37 1.16 6.46 4.75
C GLU A 37 2.21 6.74 3.67
N TRP A 38 3.26 5.93 3.63
CA TRP A 38 4.29 6.06 2.62
C TRP A 38 3.76 5.75 1.22
N ILE A 39 2.90 4.73 1.11
CA ILE A 39 2.33 4.30 -0.18
C ILE A 39 1.45 5.40 -0.77
N ILE A 40 0.61 6.02 0.05
CA ILE A 40 -0.38 7.00 -0.42
C ILE A 40 0.16 8.43 -0.50
N ALA A 41 1.39 8.65 -0.03
CA ALA A 41 2.00 9.98 0.00
C ALA A 41 2.24 10.58 -1.39
#